data_845dac34ba6b8dfe52d5aaf762631c36
#
_entry.id   845dac34ba6b8dfe52d5aaf762631c36
#
_cell.length_a   1.000
_cell.length_b   1.000
_cell.length_c   1.000
_cell.angle_alpha   90.00
_cell.angle_beta   90.00
_cell.angle_gamma   90.00
#
_symmetry.space_group_name_H-M   'P 1'
#
loop_
_entity.id
_entity.type
_entity.pdbx_description
1 polymer ?
#
loop_
_entity_poly.entity_id
_entity_poly.type
_entity_poly.pdbx_seq_one_letter_code
_entity_poly.pdbx_strand_id
1 'polypeptide(L)'
;MEGFSIIMPTYNQAHFIRRAILSVLEQTYKCWELIIIDDGCTDSTERYIQDFLGNSQIRYLRNEVNQGIGYSINRGLEVAKYDLIAYLPSDDYYYKDHLLIHKKEYDNDLDLFLTFTKASSKIEDSFMKQNCINAQRYEICNLFCSSPLQLVQTVHRNTSEKWETCNDVISKDYYRMYWSKLVMLGGFKSINFLTCCWSIYSFKEQIQKEEVCLLERKFLSGNIDKHQKDA
;
A
#
# COMPACT_ATOMS: atom_id res chain seq x y z
N MET A 1 17.41 7.63 -8.20
CA MET A 1 17.88 7.65 -6.79
C MET A 1 17.32 6.41 -6.10
N GLU A 2 18.17 5.63 -5.47
CA GLU A 2 17.73 4.41 -4.76
C GLU A 2 16.91 4.77 -3.52
N GLY A 3 15.67 4.31 -3.48
CA GLY A 3 14.73 4.56 -2.37
C GLY A 3 13.31 4.30 -2.81
N PHE A 4 12.35 4.48 -1.90
CA PHE A 4 10.94 4.27 -2.15
C PHE A 4 10.15 5.58 -2.09
N SER A 5 9.36 5.86 -3.11
CA SER A 5 8.25 6.81 -3.01
C SER A 5 6.99 6.03 -2.68
N ILE A 6 6.48 6.22 -1.47
CA ILE A 6 5.27 5.55 -0.98
C ILE A 6 4.09 6.48 -1.25
N ILE A 7 3.17 6.05 -2.09
CA ILE A 7 1.96 6.82 -2.43
C ILE A 7 0.81 6.36 -1.57
N MET A 8 0.24 7.28 -0.79
CA MET A 8 -0.87 7.05 0.13
C MET A 8 -2.10 7.86 -0.30
N PRO A 9 -2.97 7.31 -1.15
CA PRO A 9 -4.26 7.94 -1.41
C PRO A 9 -5.15 7.80 -0.18
N THR A 10 -5.92 8.86 0.15
CA THR A 10 -6.87 8.85 1.27
C THR A 10 -8.13 9.62 0.94
N TYR A 11 -9.29 9.08 1.32
CA TYR A 11 -10.57 9.75 1.24
C TYR A 11 -11.45 9.35 2.43
N ASN A 12 -11.69 10.30 3.36
CA ASN A 12 -12.52 10.11 4.56
C ASN A 12 -12.10 8.89 5.41
N GLN A 13 -10.78 8.75 5.68
CA GLN A 13 -10.18 7.65 6.40
C GLN A 13 -9.50 8.10 7.73
N ALA A 14 -10.09 9.09 8.42
CA ALA A 14 -9.54 9.70 9.63
C ALA A 14 -9.15 8.67 10.72
N HIS A 15 -9.92 7.58 10.85
CA HIS A 15 -9.70 6.57 11.89
C HIS A 15 -8.51 5.66 11.61
N PHE A 16 -8.04 5.57 10.35
CA PHE A 16 -7.04 4.60 9.93
C PHE A 16 -5.70 5.23 9.59
N ILE A 17 -5.71 6.46 9.06
CA ILE A 17 -4.54 7.09 8.46
C ILE A 17 -3.35 7.22 9.42
N ARG A 18 -3.61 7.46 10.71
CA ARG A 18 -2.54 7.53 11.72
C ARG A 18 -1.76 6.24 11.81
N ARG A 19 -2.43 5.08 11.84
CA ARG A 19 -1.81 3.76 11.84
C ARG A 19 -0.97 3.52 10.58
N ALA A 20 -1.53 3.86 9.41
CA ALA A 20 -0.82 3.73 8.14
C ALA A 20 0.48 4.55 8.13
N ILE A 21 0.45 5.83 8.55
CA ILE A 21 1.64 6.69 8.63
C ILE A 21 2.67 6.12 9.60
N LEU A 22 2.25 5.70 10.80
CA LEU A 22 3.14 5.10 11.79
C LEU A 22 3.84 3.86 11.24
N SER A 23 3.15 3.02 10.45
CA SER A 23 3.72 1.83 9.84
C SER A 23 4.86 2.14 8.84
N VAL A 24 4.83 3.32 8.22
CA VAL A 24 5.93 3.82 7.36
C VAL A 24 7.09 4.32 8.21
N LEU A 25 6.83 5.08 9.26
CA LEU A 25 7.87 5.60 10.16
C LEU A 25 8.67 4.48 10.83
N GLU A 26 8.02 3.34 11.09
CA GLU A 26 8.63 2.17 11.72
C GLU A 26 9.41 1.27 10.74
N GLN A 27 9.38 1.53 9.43
CA GLN A 27 10.14 0.73 8.47
C GLN A 27 11.62 0.66 8.83
N THR A 28 12.22 -0.54 8.74
CA THR A 28 13.66 -0.75 8.99
C THR A 28 14.52 -0.13 7.89
N TYR A 29 14.08 -0.18 6.65
CA TYR A 29 14.71 0.54 5.54
C TYR A 29 14.32 2.02 5.58
N LYS A 30 15.31 2.93 5.64
CA LYS A 30 15.08 4.35 5.95
C LYS A 30 15.11 5.31 4.74
N CYS A 31 15.49 4.82 3.55
CA CYS A 31 15.52 5.65 2.34
C CYS A 31 14.15 5.63 1.64
N TRP A 32 13.22 6.42 2.13
CA TRP A 32 11.86 6.55 1.60
C TRP A 32 11.34 7.99 1.70
N GLU A 33 10.31 8.29 0.94
CA GLU A 33 9.39 9.39 1.15
C GLU A 33 7.96 8.86 1.20
N LEU A 34 7.09 9.52 1.96
CA LEU A 34 5.66 9.27 2.00
C LEU A 34 4.92 10.46 1.37
N ILE A 35 4.16 10.18 0.31
CA ILE A 35 3.36 11.17 -0.41
C ILE A 35 1.89 10.87 -0.12
N ILE A 36 1.29 11.67 0.76
CA ILE A 36 -0.12 11.55 1.14
C ILE A 36 -0.93 12.40 0.19
N ILE A 37 -1.89 11.77 -0.51
CA ILE A 37 -2.82 12.46 -1.40
C ILE A 37 -4.21 12.43 -0.77
N ASP A 38 -4.62 13.55 -0.21
CA ASP A 38 -5.96 13.79 0.31
C ASP A 38 -6.90 14.07 -0.86
N ASP A 39 -7.81 13.18 -1.13
CA ASP A 39 -8.74 13.27 -2.25
C ASP A 39 -10.02 14.05 -1.89
N GLY A 40 -9.84 15.22 -1.30
CA GLY A 40 -10.94 16.10 -0.91
C GLY A 40 -11.70 15.60 0.33
N CYS A 41 -10.98 15.12 1.35
CA CYS A 41 -11.59 14.66 2.61
C CYS A 41 -12.46 15.75 3.25
N THR A 42 -13.59 15.32 3.79
CA THR A 42 -14.55 16.17 4.53
C THR A 42 -14.63 15.82 6.02
N ASP A 43 -13.94 14.73 6.42
CA ASP A 43 -13.82 14.28 7.81
C ASP A 43 -12.59 14.88 8.51
N SER A 44 -12.19 14.32 9.65
CA SER A 44 -11.03 14.79 10.42
C SER A 44 -9.68 14.28 9.89
N THR A 45 -9.59 13.69 8.70
CA THR A 45 -8.36 13.10 8.14
C THR A 45 -7.20 14.09 8.15
N GLU A 46 -7.41 15.33 7.67
CA GLU A 46 -6.38 16.37 7.65
C GLU A 46 -5.80 16.64 9.03
N ARG A 47 -6.65 16.72 10.06
CA ARG A 47 -6.22 16.97 11.44
C ARG A 47 -5.22 15.90 11.93
N TYR A 48 -5.44 14.63 11.60
CA TYR A 48 -4.53 13.54 12.00
C TYR A 48 -3.23 13.53 11.20
N ILE A 49 -3.21 14.08 10.00
CA ILE A 49 -2.00 14.22 9.19
C ILE A 49 -1.09 15.33 9.73
N GLN A 50 -1.66 16.41 10.26
CA GLN A 50 -0.91 17.58 10.75
C GLN A 50 0.21 17.21 11.73
N ASP A 51 0.00 16.25 12.61
CA ASP A 51 1.00 15.79 13.58
C ASP A 51 2.30 15.26 12.94
N PHE A 52 2.26 14.90 11.66
CA PHE A 52 3.37 14.27 10.93
C PHE A 52 4.05 15.19 9.92
N LEU A 53 3.48 16.36 9.61
CA LEU A 53 4.00 17.26 8.57
C LEU A 53 5.33 17.94 8.94
N GLY A 54 5.75 17.86 10.20
CA GLY A 54 7.10 18.26 10.61
C GLY A 54 8.23 17.32 10.11
N ASN A 55 7.91 16.14 9.62
CA ASN A 55 8.88 15.19 9.06
C ASN A 55 9.15 15.52 7.59
N SER A 56 10.40 15.83 7.26
CA SER A 56 10.83 16.20 5.90
C SER A 56 10.66 15.08 4.86
N GLN A 57 10.48 13.83 5.29
CA GLN A 57 10.21 12.70 4.41
C GLN A 57 8.71 12.54 4.07
N ILE A 58 7.82 13.33 4.69
CA ILE A 58 6.37 13.28 4.49
C ILE A 58 5.92 14.50 3.70
N ARG A 59 5.22 14.27 2.61
CA ARG A 59 4.62 15.30 1.75
C ARG A 59 3.11 15.11 1.74
N TYR A 60 2.38 16.21 1.84
CA TYR A 60 0.92 16.24 1.80
C TYR A 60 0.44 17.07 0.62
N LEU A 61 -0.43 16.48 -0.18
CA LEU A 61 -1.10 17.13 -1.30
C LEU A 61 -2.61 16.92 -1.14
N ARG A 62 -3.40 17.95 -1.39
CA ARG A 62 -4.86 17.89 -1.31
C ARG A 62 -5.49 18.18 -2.65
N ASN A 63 -6.51 17.42 -3.03
CA ASN A 63 -7.43 17.71 -4.11
C ASN A 63 -8.56 18.59 -3.56
N GLU A 64 -9.07 19.53 -4.36
CA GLU A 64 -10.17 20.40 -3.93
C GLU A 64 -11.47 19.60 -3.70
N VAL A 65 -11.68 18.56 -4.52
CA VAL A 65 -12.81 17.64 -4.46
C VAL A 65 -12.34 16.22 -4.73
N ASN A 66 -13.16 15.22 -4.39
CA ASN A 66 -12.87 13.82 -4.70
C ASN A 66 -12.78 13.62 -6.23
N GLN A 67 -11.63 13.17 -6.69
CA GLN A 67 -11.30 12.85 -8.08
C GLN A 67 -11.15 11.34 -8.34
N GLY A 68 -11.23 10.54 -7.28
CA GLY A 68 -11.05 9.10 -7.32
C GLY A 68 -9.60 8.63 -7.15
N ILE A 69 -9.47 7.35 -6.81
CA ILE A 69 -8.20 6.74 -6.42
C ILE A 69 -7.13 6.80 -7.53
N GLY A 70 -7.52 6.55 -8.79
CA GLY A 70 -6.58 6.58 -9.92
C GLY A 70 -5.98 7.96 -10.16
N TYR A 71 -6.79 9.01 -10.07
CA TYR A 71 -6.32 10.40 -10.17
C TYR A 71 -5.36 10.74 -9.03
N SER A 72 -5.72 10.40 -7.80
CA SER A 72 -4.91 10.67 -6.62
C SER A 72 -3.57 9.94 -6.68
N ILE A 73 -3.55 8.68 -7.11
CA ILE A 73 -2.30 7.94 -7.30
C ILE A 73 -1.44 8.59 -8.40
N ASN A 74 -2.02 8.95 -9.55
CA ASN A 74 -1.27 9.60 -10.64
C ASN A 74 -0.62 10.90 -10.18
N ARG A 75 -1.31 11.70 -9.38
CA ARG A 75 -0.76 12.92 -8.78
C ARG A 75 0.42 12.63 -7.86
N GLY A 76 0.37 11.52 -7.11
CA GLY A 76 1.51 11.06 -6.31
C GLY A 76 2.70 10.61 -7.16
N LEU A 77 2.45 9.87 -8.25
CA LEU A 77 3.47 9.42 -9.21
C LEU A 77 4.21 10.60 -9.87
N GLU A 78 3.51 11.69 -10.17
CA GLU A 78 4.09 12.89 -10.79
C GLU A 78 5.13 13.58 -9.93
N VAL A 79 5.02 13.47 -8.61
CA VAL A 79 5.93 14.13 -7.66
C VAL A 79 6.90 13.17 -6.97
N ALA A 80 6.82 11.88 -7.29
CA ALA A 80 7.69 10.84 -6.76
C ALA A 80 9.14 11.06 -7.18
N LYS A 81 10.07 11.03 -6.23
CA LYS A 81 11.50 11.28 -6.48
C LYS A 81 12.36 10.04 -6.58
N TYR A 82 11.87 8.91 -6.06
CA TYR A 82 12.62 7.65 -6.05
C TYR A 82 12.21 6.71 -7.18
N ASP A 83 13.10 5.77 -7.48
CA ASP A 83 12.95 4.83 -8.61
C ASP A 83 12.01 3.67 -8.28
N LEU A 84 11.75 3.40 -6.98
CA LEU A 84 10.81 2.37 -6.55
C LEU A 84 9.53 3.02 -6.00
N ILE A 85 8.41 2.59 -6.55
CA ILE A 85 7.07 3.04 -6.15
C ILE A 85 6.42 1.96 -5.31
N ALA A 86 5.99 2.33 -4.12
CA ALA A 86 5.18 1.51 -3.22
C ALA A 86 3.84 2.20 -2.98
N TYR A 87 2.81 1.44 -2.63
CA TYR A 87 1.47 1.97 -2.38
C TYR A 87 0.99 1.58 -1.00
N LEU A 88 0.43 2.54 -0.29
CA LEU A 88 -0.17 2.31 1.01
C LEU A 88 -1.51 3.05 1.12
N PRO A 89 -2.64 2.42 0.75
CA PRO A 89 -3.96 2.96 1.08
C PRO A 89 -4.06 3.26 2.57
N SER A 90 -4.73 4.35 2.93
CA SER A 90 -4.70 4.87 4.31
C SER A 90 -5.40 4.00 5.35
N ASP A 91 -6.16 2.98 4.92
CA ASP A 91 -6.79 1.96 5.77
C ASP A 91 -5.92 0.69 5.95
N ASP A 92 -4.84 0.56 5.18
CA ASP A 92 -3.89 -0.54 5.23
C ASP A 92 -2.68 -0.22 6.12
N TYR A 93 -1.76 -1.16 6.32
CA TYR A 93 -0.48 -0.90 6.96
C TYR A 93 0.60 -1.91 6.56
N TYR A 94 1.85 -1.48 6.67
CA TYR A 94 3.04 -2.32 6.47
C TYR A 94 3.50 -2.94 7.79
N TYR A 95 4.10 -4.13 7.71
CA TYR A 95 4.99 -4.63 8.76
C TYR A 95 6.38 -4.01 8.60
N LYS A 96 7.15 -3.97 9.67
CA LYS A 96 8.40 -3.20 9.79
C LYS A 96 9.46 -3.46 8.72
N ASP A 97 9.48 -4.64 8.10
CA ASP A 97 10.50 -5.03 7.12
C ASP A 97 9.99 -5.02 5.67
N HIS A 98 8.78 -4.50 5.43
CA HIS A 98 8.17 -4.51 4.10
C HIS A 98 9.10 -3.92 3.03
N LEU A 99 9.56 -2.69 3.22
CA LEU A 99 10.44 -2.02 2.25
C LEU A 99 11.80 -2.72 2.12
N LEU A 100 12.38 -3.20 3.23
CA LEU A 100 13.66 -3.92 3.21
C LEU A 100 13.59 -5.21 2.41
N ILE A 101 12.49 -5.95 2.54
CA ILE A 101 12.27 -7.21 1.82
C ILE A 101 12.18 -6.95 0.32
N HIS A 102 11.41 -5.96 -0.10
CA HIS A 102 11.34 -5.57 -1.51
C HIS A 102 12.70 -5.09 -2.03
N LYS A 103 13.40 -4.23 -1.28
CA LYS A 103 14.70 -3.68 -1.69
C LYS A 103 15.72 -4.78 -1.99
N LYS A 104 15.80 -5.81 -1.15
CA LYS A 104 16.71 -6.94 -1.37
C LYS A 104 16.47 -7.65 -2.70
N GLU A 105 15.23 -7.76 -3.15
CA GLU A 105 14.92 -8.38 -4.44
C GLU A 105 15.42 -7.53 -5.61
N TYR A 106 15.20 -6.22 -5.56
CA TYR A 106 15.69 -5.29 -6.58
C TYR A 106 17.21 -5.15 -6.61
N ASP A 107 17.89 -5.37 -5.48
CA ASP A 107 19.36 -5.38 -5.43
C ASP A 107 19.94 -6.65 -6.05
N ASN A 108 19.21 -7.77 -5.97
CA ASN A 108 19.63 -9.06 -6.51
C ASN A 108 19.31 -9.24 -7.99
N ASP A 109 18.35 -8.50 -8.54
CA ASP A 109 17.88 -8.65 -9.90
C ASP A 109 17.52 -7.27 -10.49
N LEU A 110 18.41 -6.78 -11.38
CA LEU A 110 18.26 -5.47 -12.00
C LEU A 110 17.18 -5.41 -13.08
N ASP A 111 16.80 -6.55 -13.64
CA ASP A 111 15.76 -6.65 -14.68
C ASP A 111 14.35 -6.73 -14.05
N LEU A 112 14.29 -6.83 -12.73
CA LEU A 112 13.05 -6.90 -12.00
C LEU A 112 12.31 -5.56 -12.05
N PHE A 113 11.08 -5.59 -12.55
CA PHE A 113 10.25 -4.39 -12.68
C PHE A 113 9.20 -4.29 -11.58
N LEU A 114 8.52 -5.39 -11.24
CA LEU A 114 7.47 -5.47 -10.24
C LEU A 114 7.70 -6.61 -9.24
N THR A 115 7.53 -6.32 -7.97
CA THR A 115 7.52 -7.31 -6.89
C THR A 115 6.22 -7.22 -6.09
N PHE A 116 5.80 -8.34 -5.50
CA PHE A 116 4.66 -8.36 -4.59
C PHE A 116 4.86 -9.40 -3.49
N THR A 117 4.34 -9.09 -2.31
CA THR A 117 4.45 -9.91 -1.10
C THR A 117 3.10 -10.51 -0.70
N LYS A 118 3.12 -11.36 0.33
CA LYS A 118 1.91 -11.80 1.02
C LYS A 118 1.31 -10.65 1.82
N ALA A 119 -0.03 -10.55 1.82
CA ALA A 119 -0.78 -9.73 2.76
C ALA A 119 -1.65 -10.61 3.65
N SER A 120 -1.78 -10.24 4.92
CA SER A 120 -2.88 -10.69 5.74
C SER A 120 -4.13 -9.89 5.41
N SER A 121 -5.30 -10.49 5.48
CA SER A 121 -6.56 -9.76 5.45
C SER A 121 -7.21 -9.82 6.83
N LYS A 122 -7.76 -8.71 7.29
CA LYS A 122 -8.54 -8.64 8.52
C LYS A 122 -10.01 -8.48 8.14
N ILE A 123 -10.78 -9.56 8.36
CA ILE A 123 -12.23 -9.53 8.44
C ILE A 123 -12.55 -9.94 9.87
N GLU A 124 -13.22 -9.08 10.66
CA GLU A 124 -13.79 -9.41 11.98
C GLU A 124 -13.10 -10.59 12.71
N ASP A 125 -12.01 -10.33 13.41
CA ASP A 125 -11.28 -11.30 14.26
C ASP A 125 -10.77 -12.60 13.59
N SER A 126 -11.05 -12.84 12.33
CA SER A 126 -10.48 -13.96 11.58
C SER A 126 -9.35 -13.51 10.66
N PHE A 127 -8.15 -13.98 10.95
CA PHE A 127 -7.04 -13.88 10.01
C PHE A 127 -7.29 -14.86 8.85
N MET A 128 -7.84 -14.39 7.75
CA MET A 128 -7.81 -15.19 6.53
C MET A 128 -6.41 -15.10 5.93
N LYS A 129 -5.62 -16.14 6.05
CA LYS A 129 -4.42 -16.33 5.22
C LYS A 129 -4.90 -16.37 3.77
N GLN A 130 -4.69 -15.28 3.04
CA GLN A 130 -4.81 -15.35 1.59
C GLN A 130 -3.75 -16.35 1.14
N ASN A 131 -4.17 -17.49 0.57
CA ASN A 131 -3.25 -18.48 0.03
C ASN A 131 -2.34 -17.77 -0.95
N CYS A 132 -1.08 -17.61 -0.57
CA CYS A 132 -0.10 -17.13 -1.51
C CYS A 132 0.01 -18.15 -2.59
N ILE A 133 -0.23 -17.68 -3.73
CA ILE A 133 -0.01 -18.42 -4.95
C ILE A 133 1.48 -18.75 -4.99
N ASN A 134 1.80 -20.03 -4.98
CA ASN A 134 3.16 -20.53 -5.04
C ASN A 134 3.84 -20.01 -6.31
N ALA A 135 4.86 -19.19 -6.13
CA ALA A 135 5.48 -18.34 -7.15
C ALA A 135 6.37 -19.08 -8.17
N GLN A 136 6.31 -20.41 -8.28
CA GLN A 136 7.23 -21.12 -9.15
C GLN A 136 6.91 -21.02 -10.67
N ARG A 137 5.73 -20.60 -11.06
CA ARG A 137 5.34 -20.23 -12.45
C ARG A 137 4.03 -19.46 -12.42
N TYR A 138 4.09 -18.16 -12.24
CA TYR A 138 2.98 -17.32 -12.62
C TYR A 138 3.03 -17.11 -14.13
N GLU A 139 2.18 -17.79 -14.82
CA GLU A 139 1.77 -17.30 -16.13
C GLU A 139 1.04 -15.98 -15.92
N ILE A 140 1.37 -15.00 -16.72
CA ILE A 140 0.79 -13.65 -16.70
C ILE A 140 -0.74 -13.68 -16.56
N CYS A 141 -1.41 -14.67 -17.15
CA CYS A 141 -2.86 -14.87 -17.04
C CYS A 141 -3.36 -15.10 -15.61
N ASN A 142 -2.59 -15.71 -14.70
CA ASN A 142 -3.02 -15.96 -13.33
C ASN A 142 -3.04 -14.71 -12.46
N LEU A 143 -2.20 -13.70 -12.75
CA LEU A 143 -2.26 -12.38 -12.13
C LEU A 143 -3.60 -11.68 -12.40
N PHE A 144 -4.24 -12.00 -13.52
CA PHE A 144 -5.46 -11.35 -13.97
C PHE A 144 -6.74 -12.11 -13.66
N CYS A 145 -6.66 -13.43 -13.50
CA CYS A 145 -7.87 -14.27 -13.46
C CYS A 145 -8.36 -14.62 -12.05
N SER A 146 -7.51 -14.73 -11.04
CA SER A 146 -7.92 -15.36 -9.77
C SER A 146 -8.03 -14.42 -8.56
N SER A 147 -7.21 -13.40 -8.47
CA SER A 147 -7.33 -12.35 -7.42
C SER A 147 -6.46 -11.15 -7.80
N PRO A 148 -6.99 -9.93 -7.87
CA PRO A 148 -6.17 -8.78 -8.18
C PRO A 148 -5.15 -8.55 -7.05
N LEU A 149 -3.90 -8.29 -7.43
CA LEU A 149 -2.90 -7.81 -6.47
C LEU A 149 -3.39 -6.52 -5.83
N GLN A 150 -3.33 -6.47 -4.51
CA GLN A 150 -3.68 -5.27 -3.76
C GLN A 150 -2.53 -4.26 -3.83
N LEU A 151 -2.86 -2.97 -3.76
CA LEU A 151 -1.89 -1.88 -3.75
C LEU A 151 -0.81 -2.08 -2.68
N VAL A 152 -1.23 -2.37 -1.45
CA VAL A 152 -0.35 -2.53 -0.28
C VAL A 152 0.69 -3.65 -0.41
N GLN A 153 0.48 -4.61 -1.33
CA GLN A 153 1.38 -5.74 -1.56
C GLN A 153 2.50 -5.44 -2.55
N THR A 154 2.35 -4.39 -3.36
CA THR A 154 3.12 -4.22 -4.61
C THR A 154 4.14 -3.10 -4.52
N VAL A 155 5.29 -3.36 -5.11
CA VAL A 155 6.32 -2.36 -5.41
C VAL A 155 6.73 -2.53 -6.87
N HIS A 156 6.92 -1.44 -7.58
CA HIS A 156 7.42 -1.47 -8.97
C HIS A 156 8.41 -0.33 -9.24
N ARG A 157 9.17 -0.44 -10.35
CA ARG A 157 10.00 0.67 -10.81
C ARG A 157 9.12 1.80 -11.30
N ASN A 158 9.56 3.03 -11.08
CA ASN A 158 8.84 4.21 -11.56
C ASN A 158 8.74 4.19 -13.09
N THR A 159 7.61 4.64 -13.61
CA THR A 159 7.27 4.57 -15.03
C THR A 159 6.39 5.75 -15.43
N SER A 160 6.33 6.03 -16.73
CA SER A 160 5.36 6.98 -17.28
C SER A 160 3.92 6.46 -17.37
N GLU A 161 3.71 5.17 -17.13
CA GLU A 161 2.37 4.59 -17.14
C GLU A 161 1.47 5.23 -16.08
N LYS A 162 0.21 5.45 -16.45
CA LYS A 162 -0.78 6.11 -15.58
C LYS A 162 -1.93 5.17 -15.26
N TRP A 163 -2.48 5.37 -14.06
CA TRP A 163 -3.73 4.75 -13.64
C TRP A 163 -4.91 5.32 -14.40
N GLU A 164 -5.91 4.49 -14.63
CA GLU A 164 -7.17 4.97 -15.19
C GLU A 164 -7.88 5.90 -14.19
N THR A 165 -8.53 6.94 -14.72
CA THR A 165 -9.21 7.96 -13.89
C THR A 165 -10.74 7.92 -14.06
N CYS A 166 -11.27 6.95 -14.81
CA CYS A 166 -12.70 6.82 -15.06
C CYS A 166 -13.42 6.25 -13.83
N ASN A 167 -14.41 6.97 -13.31
CA ASN A 167 -15.19 6.55 -12.15
C ASN A 167 -16.18 5.40 -12.42
N ASP A 168 -16.40 5.07 -13.70
CA ASP A 168 -17.36 4.03 -14.12
C ASP A 168 -16.78 2.61 -14.09
N VAL A 169 -15.48 2.48 -13.86
CA VAL A 169 -14.79 1.18 -13.78
C VAL A 169 -14.87 0.63 -12.36
N ILE A 170 -15.30 -0.60 -12.19
CA ILE A 170 -15.32 -1.28 -10.89
C ILE A 170 -13.89 -1.39 -10.34
N SER A 171 -13.69 -1.11 -9.07
CA SER A 171 -12.36 -1.02 -8.41
C SER A 171 -11.41 -2.19 -8.69
N LYS A 172 -11.92 -3.40 -8.89
CA LYS A 172 -11.12 -4.60 -9.25
C LYS A 172 -10.48 -4.50 -10.64
N ASP A 173 -11.14 -3.82 -11.58
CA ASP A 173 -10.65 -3.67 -12.94
C ASP A 173 -9.58 -2.59 -13.04
N TYR A 174 -9.62 -1.57 -12.20
CA TYR A 174 -8.54 -0.58 -12.09
C TYR A 174 -7.18 -1.22 -11.84
N TYR A 175 -7.10 -2.09 -10.84
CA TYR A 175 -5.85 -2.77 -10.50
C TYR A 175 -5.37 -3.66 -11.65
N ARG A 176 -6.28 -4.44 -12.25
CA ARG A 176 -5.95 -5.29 -13.40
C ARG A 176 -5.43 -4.50 -14.58
N MET A 177 -6.09 -3.40 -14.93
CA MET A 177 -5.69 -2.55 -16.06
C MET A 177 -4.30 -1.98 -15.85
N TYR A 178 -3.99 -1.48 -14.68
CA TYR A 178 -2.68 -0.92 -14.38
C TYR A 178 -1.60 -2.00 -14.33
N TRP A 179 -1.83 -3.10 -13.61
CA TRP A 179 -0.86 -4.20 -13.54
C TRP A 179 -0.58 -4.81 -14.91
N SER A 180 -1.58 -4.87 -15.81
CA SER A 180 -1.38 -5.34 -17.18
C SER A 180 -0.42 -4.49 -17.99
N LYS A 181 -0.40 -3.17 -17.77
CA LYS A 181 0.58 -2.27 -18.39
C LYS A 181 1.99 -2.58 -17.86
N LEU A 182 2.13 -2.75 -16.55
CA LEU A 182 3.43 -2.92 -15.90
C LEU A 182 4.12 -4.24 -16.25
N VAL A 183 3.39 -5.34 -16.38
CA VAL A 183 3.99 -6.66 -16.71
C VAL A 183 4.62 -6.71 -18.11
N MET A 184 4.29 -5.75 -18.96
CA MET A 184 4.91 -5.61 -20.28
C MET A 184 6.26 -4.87 -20.24
N LEU A 185 6.62 -4.27 -19.10
CA LEU A 185 7.81 -3.42 -18.97
C LEU A 185 9.04 -4.17 -18.45
N GLY A 186 8.88 -5.35 -17.84
CA GLY A 186 10.02 -6.12 -17.33
C GLY A 186 9.61 -7.29 -16.44
N GLY A 187 10.60 -7.90 -15.78
CA GLY A 187 10.42 -9.04 -14.90
C GLY A 187 9.53 -8.75 -13.69
N PHE A 188 8.78 -9.73 -13.25
CA PHE A 188 8.01 -9.63 -12.02
C PHE A 188 8.26 -10.83 -11.10
N LYS A 189 8.19 -10.61 -9.77
CA LYS A 189 8.52 -11.62 -8.78
C LYS A 189 7.56 -11.60 -7.60
N SER A 190 7.07 -12.78 -7.22
CA SER A 190 6.37 -12.99 -5.96
C SER A 190 7.38 -13.26 -4.85
N ILE A 191 7.19 -12.61 -3.73
CA ILE A 191 8.02 -12.75 -2.53
C ILE A 191 7.20 -13.50 -1.47
N ASN A 192 7.69 -14.65 -1.03
CA ASN A 192 6.99 -15.53 -0.10
C ASN A 192 7.10 -15.08 1.38
N PHE A 193 6.94 -13.78 1.64
CA PHE A 193 6.91 -13.18 2.97
C PHE A 193 5.62 -12.41 3.21
N LEU A 194 5.10 -12.51 4.42
CA LEU A 194 3.97 -11.70 4.90
C LEU A 194 4.52 -10.36 5.39
N THR A 195 4.24 -9.28 4.67
CA THR A 195 4.86 -7.97 4.93
C THR A 195 3.86 -6.82 5.11
N CYS A 196 2.59 -7.06 4.88
CA CYS A 196 1.57 -6.03 4.99
C CYS A 196 0.20 -6.60 5.39
N CYS A 197 -0.69 -5.72 5.80
CA CYS A 197 -2.08 -6.06 6.11
C CYS A 197 -3.02 -5.24 5.22
N TRP A 198 -3.88 -5.94 4.53
CA TRP A 198 -5.00 -5.39 3.80
C TRP A 198 -6.24 -5.38 4.67
N SER A 199 -6.83 -4.22 4.87
CA SER A 199 -8.02 -4.05 5.70
C SER A 199 -9.28 -4.18 4.85
N ILE A 200 -10.14 -5.15 5.20
CA ILE A 200 -11.45 -5.33 4.57
C ILE A 200 -12.50 -4.75 5.51
N TYR A 201 -13.04 -3.61 5.16
CA TYR A 201 -14.16 -3.02 5.88
C TYR A 201 -15.42 -3.19 5.06
N SER A 202 -16.46 -3.79 5.64
CA SER A 202 -17.78 -3.66 5.05
C SER A 202 -18.23 -2.21 5.27
N PHE A 203 -18.70 -1.55 4.25
CA PHE A 203 -19.23 -0.17 4.29
C PHE A 203 -20.36 0.03 5.32
N LYS A 204 -20.80 -1.02 6.00
CA LYS A 204 -21.91 -0.99 6.97
C LYS A 204 -21.49 -0.94 8.43
N GLU A 205 -20.21 -1.17 8.75
CA GLU A 205 -19.75 -1.18 10.14
C GLU A 205 -18.81 0.00 10.38
N GLN A 206 -19.37 1.02 11.02
CA GLN A 206 -18.57 2.01 11.73
C GLN A 206 -17.81 1.25 12.82
N ILE A 207 -16.53 0.96 12.59
CA ILE A 207 -15.65 0.43 13.63
C ILE A 207 -15.68 1.42 14.80
N GLN A 208 -16.08 0.93 15.96
CA GLN A 208 -16.13 1.78 17.16
C GLN A 208 -14.74 2.32 17.45
N LYS A 209 -14.65 3.58 17.83
CA LYS A 209 -13.37 4.28 18.13
C LYS A 209 -12.44 3.48 19.05
N GLU A 210 -12.99 2.65 19.92
CA GLU A 210 -12.25 1.81 20.85
C GLU A 210 -11.46 0.67 20.18
N GLU A 211 -11.95 0.09 19.09
CA GLU A 211 -11.26 -1.00 18.37
C GLU A 211 -10.05 -0.48 17.60
N VAL A 212 -10.15 0.69 16.97
CA VAL A 212 -9.04 1.33 16.28
C VAL A 212 -7.94 1.70 17.28
N CYS A 213 -8.31 2.24 18.43
CA CYS A 213 -7.38 2.57 19.50
C CYS A 213 -6.70 1.32 20.08
N LEU A 214 -7.41 0.19 20.15
CA LEU A 214 -6.85 -1.09 20.60
C LEU A 214 -5.86 -1.67 19.58
N LEU A 215 -6.14 -1.54 18.28
CA LEU A 215 -5.25 -1.93 17.20
C LEU A 215 -3.97 -1.09 17.17
N GLU A 216 -4.09 0.23 17.35
CA GLU A 216 -2.95 1.13 17.47
C GLU A 216 -2.07 0.75 18.67
N ARG A 217 -2.67 0.45 19.83
CA ARG A 217 -1.92 0.01 21.02
C ARG A 217 -1.22 -1.33 20.80
N LYS A 218 -1.86 -2.30 20.15
CA LYS A 218 -1.23 -3.59 19.81
C LYS A 218 -0.08 -3.43 18.82
N PHE A 219 -0.25 -2.55 17.84
CA PHE A 219 0.78 -2.22 16.87
C PHE A 219 1.99 -1.56 17.54
N LEU A 220 1.77 -0.52 18.35
CA LEU A 220 2.82 0.19 19.08
C LEU A 220 3.49 -0.66 20.17
N SER A 221 2.82 -1.67 20.72
CA SER A 221 3.39 -2.56 21.73
C SER A 221 4.26 -3.70 21.16
N GLY A 222 4.44 -3.77 19.84
CA GLY A 222 5.23 -4.84 19.18
C GLY A 222 4.60 -6.23 19.20
N ASN A 223 3.38 -6.38 19.73
CA ASN A 223 2.70 -7.67 19.83
C ASN A 223 2.27 -8.26 18.48
N ILE A 224 2.45 -7.52 17.37
CA ILE A 224 2.19 -8.00 16.01
C ILE A 224 3.32 -8.91 15.52
N ASP A 225 4.52 -8.80 16.10
CA ASP A 225 5.69 -9.61 15.73
C ASP A 225 5.52 -11.12 16.00
N LYS A 226 4.60 -11.52 16.89
CA LYS A 226 4.41 -12.94 17.23
C LYS A 226 3.82 -13.77 16.08
N HIS A 227 3.11 -13.16 15.14
CA HIS A 227 2.50 -13.88 14.02
C HIS A 227 3.38 -14.02 12.79
N GLN A 228 4.57 -13.39 12.75
CA GLN A 228 5.56 -13.60 11.69
C GLN A 228 6.36 -14.90 11.85
N LYS A 229 6.41 -15.48 13.06
CA LYS A 229 7.21 -16.67 13.33
C LYS A 229 6.49 -18.00 13.02
N ASP A 230 5.18 -17.98 12.92
CA ASP A 230 4.34 -19.19 12.75
C ASP A 230 3.68 -19.28 11.35
N ALA A 231 4.20 -18.53 10.34
CA ALA A 231 3.69 -18.53 8.99
C ALA A 231 4.68 -19.05 7.93
#